data_931ee22e181f419915f4a9a8823f9d59
#
_entry.id   931ee22e181f419915f4a9a8823f9d59
#
_cell.length_a   1.000
_cell.length_b   1.000
_cell.length_c   1.000
_cell.angle_alpha   90.00
_cell.angle_beta   90.00
_cell.angle_gamma   90.00
#
_symmetry.space_group_name_H-M   'P 1'
#
loop_
_entity.id
_entity.type
_entity.pdbx_description
1 polymer ?
#
loop_
_entity_poly.entity_id
_entity_poly.type
_entity_poly.pdbx_seq_one_letter_code
_entity_poly.pdbx_strand_id
1 'polypeptide(L)'
;MRNKHLLSLCLAALVAATGTIGFAGSSLKAPMTVTAADDTNDDWLHCEGSRIYDKDGNEVWLTGANWFGFNCSENCAHYLWSADIDDVLQQVADRGINIIRFPIATELLVSWMNGKPNPVSSVSGNADPAFTINPDFVESDGKTLKNSMEIFDIIMQKCKKYGIKAFIDIHSPHTDNSGHNYNLWYGKAGVTTKVWIDTLVWLADKYKNDDTLLAFDLKNEPHGKGQEGKDAAKWDGSTDENNWAYAATQCADAILDVNPNALILIEGVEQSLSGAQEGDYWGIPDRRDNSPYIGAWWGGNFRGAREYPIKPKHGTSQIVYSPHDYGPSVYAQTWFDKDFTEQTLLDDYWYDTWAYINAENIAPELIGEWGGHMEGDNLKWMTLLRNYMIKHHINHTFWCLNTNSGDTGGLWDSLGFQQGTGTTIAWNEPKYKLFEEALWQTQKSGKYIGLDHQTALGKNGISLGEFYSSYANTEGSNLDGGTVGGKKGGSVEINDLPKQDTTKPVTDTTAPVTSTTTTVTTTTAEPTETTKSETTTPARQAKWGDANEDGKVDVSDAVLVSRFIAEDKTANITAQGQKNSNVAGTPSITSASTIKILRFIAKLITEEELAPGK
;
A
#
# COMPACT_ATOMS: atom_id res chain seq x y z
N MET A 1 50.33 -49.28 -3.51
CA MET A 1 51.53 -48.62 -4.07
C MET A 1 51.08 -47.46 -4.93
N ARG A 2 51.37 -46.29 -4.45
CA ARG A 2 52.08 -45.19 -5.10
C ARG A 2 51.39 -44.66 -6.37
N ASN A 3 50.97 -43.53 -6.39
CA ASN A 3 51.47 -42.10 -6.34
C ASN A 3 51.04 -41.45 -7.66
N LYS A 4 50.49 -40.36 -7.63
CA LYS A 4 50.80 -38.93 -7.44
C LYS A 4 50.73 -38.11 -8.71
N HIS A 5 50.03 -37.01 -8.57
CA HIS A 5 50.38 -35.63 -8.99
C HIS A 5 50.33 -35.31 -10.50
N LEU A 6 49.85 -34.26 -10.89
CA LEU A 6 49.92 -32.82 -10.66
C LEU A 6 49.85 -32.06 -12.01
N LEU A 7 49.30 -30.91 -11.95
CA LEU A 7 49.60 -29.66 -12.67
C LEU A 7 49.14 -29.59 -14.14
N SER A 8 48.34 -28.66 -14.48
CA SER A 8 48.43 -27.18 -14.37
C SER A 8 48.83 -26.50 -15.68
N LEU A 9 48.15 -25.46 -15.98
CA LEU A 9 48.53 -24.21 -16.64
C LEU A 9 48.59 -24.11 -18.18
N CYS A 10 47.82 -23.09 -18.56
CA CYS A 10 48.20 -21.98 -19.46
C CYS A 10 48.38 -22.20 -20.95
N LEU A 11 47.73 -21.42 -21.74
CA LEU A 11 48.19 -20.28 -22.53
C LEU A 11 47.17 -20.08 -23.66
N ALA A 12 46.42 -19.03 -23.72
CA ALA A 12 46.77 -17.69 -24.18
C ALA A 12 47.25 -17.58 -25.65
N ALA A 13 46.39 -16.90 -26.39
CA ALA A 13 46.67 -15.94 -27.48
C ALA A 13 47.30 -16.38 -28.78
N LEU A 14 46.67 -15.96 -29.87
CA LEU A 14 47.14 -15.04 -30.90
C LEU A 14 46.18 -15.12 -32.12
N VAL A 15 45.45 -14.09 -32.44
CA VAL A 15 45.73 -12.95 -33.33
C VAL A 15 45.75 -13.35 -34.84
N ALA A 16 44.93 -12.87 -35.67
CA ALA A 16 44.81 -11.63 -36.38
C ALA A 16 43.96 -11.74 -37.63
N ALA A 17 43.04 -10.86 -37.76
CA ALA A 17 42.81 -9.90 -38.82
C ALA A 17 42.57 -10.41 -40.27
N THR A 18 41.43 -10.12 -40.80
CA THR A 18 41.15 -9.01 -41.75
C THR A 18 39.77 -9.18 -42.35
N GLY A 19 39.03 -8.08 -42.52
CA GLY A 19 37.86 -8.04 -43.39
C GLY A 19 36.74 -7.14 -42.88
N THR A 20 36.89 -5.83 -43.04
CA THR A 20 35.84 -4.83 -42.90
C THR A 20 34.69 -5.04 -43.84
N ILE A 21 33.49 -5.28 -43.34
CA ILE A 21 32.22 -4.85 -43.96
C ILE A 21 31.39 -4.27 -42.84
N GLY A 22 31.10 -2.96 -42.94
CA GLY A 22 30.28 -2.22 -41.99
C GLY A 22 28.81 -2.63 -42.11
N PHE A 23 28.26 -3.00 -40.96
CA PHE A 23 26.83 -2.92 -40.69
C PHE A 23 26.66 -2.06 -39.44
N ALA A 24 25.77 -1.09 -39.55
CA ALA A 24 25.37 -0.25 -38.46
C ALA A 24 24.86 -1.14 -37.32
N GLY A 25 25.63 -1.22 -36.23
CA GLY A 25 25.31 -2.03 -35.10
C GLY A 25 24.26 -1.31 -34.22
N SER A 26 23.10 -1.92 -34.09
CA SER A 26 22.27 -1.75 -32.94
C SER A 26 23.09 -2.16 -31.70
N SER A 27 23.28 -1.24 -30.78
CA SER A 27 23.95 -1.48 -29.49
C SER A 27 23.12 -2.49 -28.69
N LEU A 28 23.44 -3.76 -28.81
CA LEU A 28 23.03 -4.77 -27.86
C LEU A 28 23.77 -4.43 -26.55
N LYS A 29 23.02 -3.99 -25.53
CA LYS A 29 23.55 -3.95 -24.16
C LYS A 29 24.05 -5.35 -23.84
N ALA A 30 25.34 -5.47 -23.53
CA ALA A 30 25.91 -6.73 -23.07
C ALA A 30 25.19 -7.17 -21.80
N PRO A 31 24.97 -8.49 -21.57
CA PRO A 31 24.45 -8.95 -20.30
C PRO A 31 25.39 -8.45 -19.20
N MET A 32 24.82 -7.73 -18.22
CA MET A 32 25.56 -7.25 -17.08
C MET A 32 26.01 -8.46 -16.26
N THR A 33 27.29 -8.72 -16.27
CA THR A 33 27.94 -9.45 -15.17
C THR A 33 27.91 -8.49 -13.99
N VAL A 34 27.00 -8.72 -13.06
CA VAL A 34 27.07 -8.13 -11.73
C VAL A 34 28.37 -8.62 -11.13
N THR A 35 29.42 -7.79 -11.14
CA THR A 35 30.51 -7.95 -10.19
C THR A 35 29.86 -7.66 -8.85
N ALA A 36 29.73 -8.69 -8.02
CA ALA A 36 29.37 -8.52 -6.64
C ALA A 36 30.34 -7.47 -6.06
N ALA A 37 29.86 -6.25 -5.81
CA ALA A 37 30.41 -5.42 -4.77
C ALA A 37 30.36 -6.28 -3.50
N ASP A 38 31.32 -6.15 -2.60
CA ASP A 38 31.27 -6.82 -1.30
C ASP A 38 29.91 -6.48 -0.71
N ASP A 39 29.02 -7.47 -0.71
CA ASP A 39 27.67 -7.35 -0.21
C ASP A 39 27.77 -7.39 1.31
N THR A 40 27.96 -6.22 1.90
CA THR A 40 28.21 -6.09 3.34
C THR A 40 27.00 -6.46 4.15
N ASN A 41 25.78 -6.43 3.54
CA ASN A 41 24.50 -6.72 4.21
C ASN A 41 24.41 -6.01 5.58
N ASP A 42 24.80 -4.73 5.60
CA ASP A 42 24.99 -3.91 6.81
C ASP A 42 23.97 -2.76 6.95
N ASP A 43 22.93 -2.76 6.12
CA ASP A 43 21.88 -1.75 6.11
C ASP A 43 20.64 -2.12 6.95
N TRP A 44 20.73 -3.23 7.72
CA TRP A 44 19.66 -3.61 8.64
C TRP A 44 19.41 -2.54 9.70
N LEU A 45 18.13 -2.33 10.03
CA LEU A 45 17.67 -1.27 10.90
C LEU A 45 17.13 -1.83 12.22
N HIS A 46 17.04 -0.96 13.23
CA HIS A 46 16.41 -1.30 14.52
C HIS A 46 15.67 -0.11 15.11
N CYS A 47 14.75 -0.39 16.03
CA CYS A 47 13.90 0.58 16.68
C CYS A 47 14.36 0.86 18.13
N GLU A 48 14.35 2.13 18.52
CA GLU A 48 14.54 2.53 19.91
C GLU A 48 13.64 3.74 20.21
N GLY A 49 12.71 3.60 21.16
CA GLY A 49 11.66 4.58 21.36
C GLY A 49 10.88 4.80 20.05
N SER A 50 10.59 6.02 19.70
CA SER A 50 9.83 6.39 18.50
C SER A 50 10.68 6.58 17.25
N ARG A 51 11.90 6.05 17.21
CA ARG A 51 12.83 6.26 16.09
C ARG A 51 13.38 4.94 15.56
N ILE A 52 13.80 4.99 14.28
CA ILE A 52 14.50 3.90 13.59
C ILE A 52 15.96 4.32 13.42
N TYR A 53 16.87 3.39 13.63
CA TYR A 53 18.31 3.62 13.57
C TYR A 53 19.00 2.59 12.68
N ASP A 54 20.12 3.00 12.07
CA ASP A 54 21.06 2.09 11.42
C ASP A 54 21.91 1.33 12.46
N LYS A 55 22.77 0.44 11.99
CA LYS A 55 23.70 -0.34 12.84
C LYS A 55 24.68 0.52 13.65
N ASP A 56 24.96 1.73 13.22
CA ASP A 56 25.89 2.66 13.86
C ASP A 56 25.18 3.60 14.87
N GLY A 57 23.85 3.45 15.01
CA GLY A 57 23.01 4.22 15.89
C GLY A 57 22.67 5.61 15.35
N ASN A 58 22.72 5.79 14.04
CA ASN A 58 22.28 7.00 13.38
C ASN A 58 20.80 6.85 13.02
N GLU A 59 20.00 7.92 13.28
CA GLU A 59 18.60 7.94 12.91
C GLU A 59 18.43 7.87 11.40
N VAL A 60 17.45 7.09 10.93
CA VAL A 60 17.07 7.01 9.52
C VAL A 60 15.61 7.35 9.34
N TRP A 61 15.27 7.91 8.17
CA TRP A 61 13.91 8.24 7.83
C TRP A 61 13.50 7.55 6.53
N LEU A 62 12.54 6.61 6.66
CA LEU A 62 12.00 5.85 5.54
C LEU A 62 10.92 6.71 4.87
N THR A 63 11.19 7.16 3.66
CA THR A 63 10.29 8.03 2.90
C THR A 63 10.10 7.47 1.50
N GLY A 64 8.92 6.94 1.25
CA GLY A 64 8.71 6.14 0.06
C GLY A 64 7.30 6.18 -0.49
N ALA A 65 7.03 5.22 -1.37
CA ALA A 65 5.74 5.07 -2.00
C ALA A 65 5.36 3.61 -2.22
N ASN A 66 4.07 3.36 -2.37
CA ASN A 66 3.52 2.06 -2.70
C ASN A 66 3.57 1.80 -4.20
N TRP A 67 3.90 0.56 -4.60
CA TRP A 67 3.81 0.10 -5.98
C TRP A 67 3.10 -1.24 -6.03
N PHE A 68 1.81 -1.22 -6.28
CA PHE A 68 0.98 -2.43 -6.26
C PHE A 68 0.98 -3.21 -7.59
N GLY A 69 0.51 -4.46 -7.52
CA GLY A 69 0.33 -5.37 -8.64
C GLY A 69 0.59 -6.84 -8.32
N PHE A 70 1.47 -7.15 -7.34
CA PHE A 70 1.66 -8.53 -6.88
C PHE A 70 0.49 -9.06 -6.02
N ASN A 71 -0.37 -8.18 -5.56
CA ASN A 71 -1.66 -8.49 -4.93
C ASN A 71 -2.79 -8.71 -5.94
N CYS A 72 -2.55 -8.40 -7.21
CA CYS A 72 -3.50 -8.54 -8.30
C CYS A 72 -3.23 -9.80 -9.12
N SER A 73 -4.18 -10.18 -9.98
CA SER A 73 -4.08 -11.36 -10.85
C SER A 73 -2.93 -11.31 -11.86
N GLU A 74 -2.34 -10.15 -12.08
CA GLU A 74 -1.16 -9.96 -12.90
C GLU A 74 0.09 -10.59 -12.30
N ASN A 75 0.14 -10.78 -10.97
CA ASN A 75 1.25 -11.35 -10.21
C ASN A 75 2.60 -10.63 -10.44
N CYS A 76 2.55 -9.33 -10.69
CA CYS A 76 3.70 -8.48 -10.95
C CYS A 76 3.36 -7.01 -10.71
N ALA A 77 4.35 -6.19 -10.36
CA ALA A 77 4.18 -4.75 -10.25
C ALA A 77 3.58 -4.17 -11.54
N HIS A 78 2.54 -3.36 -11.41
CA HIS A 78 1.81 -2.82 -12.57
C HIS A 78 2.67 -1.87 -13.40
N TYR A 79 2.27 -1.67 -14.65
CA TYR A 79 2.93 -0.85 -15.69
C TYR A 79 4.22 -1.43 -16.25
N LEU A 80 4.74 -2.56 -15.79
CA LEU A 80 5.87 -3.24 -16.42
C LEU A 80 5.52 -3.83 -17.81
N TRP A 81 4.24 -3.79 -18.20
CA TRP A 81 3.79 -4.04 -19.58
C TRP A 81 4.08 -2.90 -20.55
N SER A 82 4.32 -1.69 -20.06
CA SER A 82 4.56 -0.49 -20.89
C SER A 82 5.80 0.30 -20.45
N ALA A 83 6.58 -0.21 -19.50
CA ALA A 83 7.73 0.48 -18.92
C ALA A 83 8.90 -0.48 -18.70
N ASP A 84 10.11 0.01 -18.92
CA ASP A 84 11.36 -0.67 -18.55
C ASP A 84 11.61 -0.49 -17.05
N ILE A 85 11.89 -1.58 -16.35
CA ILE A 85 12.10 -1.57 -14.90
C ILE A 85 13.31 -0.75 -14.46
N ASP A 86 14.40 -0.75 -15.21
CA ASP A 86 15.57 0.07 -14.92
C ASP A 86 15.26 1.57 -15.03
N ASP A 87 14.52 1.96 -16.08
CA ASP A 87 14.10 3.36 -16.27
C ASP A 87 13.15 3.81 -15.17
N VAL A 88 12.22 2.93 -14.74
CA VAL A 88 11.28 3.23 -13.66
C VAL A 88 12.01 3.42 -12.34
N LEU A 89 12.83 2.45 -11.92
CA LEU A 89 13.51 2.53 -10.64
C LEU A 89 14.56 3.65 -10.60
N GLN A 90 15.24 3.92 -11.73
CA GLN A 90 16.13 5.07 -11.82
C GLN A 90 15.38 6.39 -11.57
N GLN A 91 14.19 6.58 -12.20
CA GLN A 91 13.41 7.81 -12.02
C GLN A 91 12.80 7.91 -10.61
N VAL A 92 12.39 6.78 -10.03
CA VAL A 92 11.89 6.73 -8.64
C VAL A 92 13.00 7.13 -7.66
N ALA A 93 14.21 6.59 -7.82
CA ALA A 93 15.37 6.96 -7.01
C ALA A 93 15.79 8.42 -7.23
N ASP A 94 15.84 8.88 -8.49
CA ASP A 94 16.20 10.26 -8.85
C ASP A 94 15.23 11.29 -8.27
N ARG A 95 14.01 10.86 -7.89
CA ARG A 95 12.99 11.66 -7.22
C ARG A 95 12.94 11.44 -5.69
N GLY A 96 13.93 10.80 -5.10
CA GLY A 96 14.14 10.76 -3.67
C GLY A 96 13.34 9.71 -2.89
N ILE A 97 12.67 8.79 -3.57
CA ILE A 97 11.97 7.68 -2.94
C ILE A 97 13.00 6.64 -2.51
N ASN A 98 13.25 6.53 -1.20
CA ASN A 98 14.31 5.67 -0.67
C ASN A 98 13.81 4.26 -0.29
N ILE A 99 12.48 4.04 -0.22
CA ILE A 99 11.88 2.75 0.06
C ILE A 99 10.58 2.56 -0.73
N ILE A 100 10.33 1.34 -1.21
CA ILE A 100 9.08 0.98 -1.91
C ILE A 100 8.35 -0.09 -1.10
N ARG A 101 7.06 0.13 -0.84
CA ARG A 101 6.13 -0.87 -0.30
C ARG A 101 5.48 -1.61 -1.47
N PHE A 102 5.63 -2.95 -1.50
CA PHE A 102 5.08 -3.82 -2.53
C PHE A 102 3.90 -4.63 -1.99
N PRO A 103 2.66 -4.26 -2.30
CA PRO A 103 1.49 -5.10 -2.03
C PRO A 103 1.59 -6.46 -2.70
N ILE A 104 1.42 -7.55 -1.91
CA ILE A 104 1.47 -8.93 -2.38
C ILE A 104 0.37 -9.76 -1.74
N ALA A 105 -0.12 -10.82 -2.40
CA ALA A 105 -1.10 -11.73 -1.82
C ALA A 105 -0.43 -12.98 -1.22
N THR A 106 -0.98 -13.48 -0.10
CA THR A 106 -0.51 -14.74 0.50
C THR A 106 -0.58 -15.90 -0.49
N GLU A 107 -1.65 -15.99 -1.30
CA GLU A 107 -1.81 -17.02 -2.33
C GLU A 107 -0.61 -17.06 -3.31
N LEU A 108 -0.10 -15.89 -3.71
CA LEU A 108 1.08 -15.81 -4.56
C LEU A 108 2.32 -16.36 -3.84
N LEU A 109 2.54 -15.98 -2.59
CA LEU A 109 3.64 -16.51 -1.76
C LEU A 109 3.52 -18.03 -1.54
N VAL A 110 2.31 -18.57 -1.38
CA VAL A 110 2.07 -20.02 -1.31
C VAL A 110 2.57 -20.70 -2.59
N SER A 111 2.33 -20.11 -3.76
CA SER A 111 2.81 -20.66 -5.02
C SER A 111 4.34 -20.71 -5.09
N TRP A 112 5.00 -19.66 -4.57
CA TRP A 112 6.47 -19.57 -4.51
C TRP A 112 7.06 -20.58 -3.53
N MET A 113 6.54 -20.61 -2.31
CA MET A 113 6.97 -21.54 -1.25
C MET A 113 6.85 -23.00 -1.68
N ASN A 114 5.82 -23.35 -2.46
CA ASN A 114 5.60 -24.71 -2.98
C ASN A 114 6.45 -25.03 -4.23
N GLY A 115 7.34 -24.13 -4.67
CA GLY A 115 8.17 -24.33 -5.86
C GLY A 115 7.39 -24.37 -7.17
N LYS A 116 6.22 -23.75 -7.19
CA LYS A 116 5.34 -23.62 -8.38
C LYS A 116 4.87 -22.17 -8.54
N PRO A 117 5.80 -21.22 -8.71
CA PRO A 117 5.44 -19.81 -8.82
C PRO A 117 4.46 -19.58 -9.96
N ASN A 118 3.45 -18.77 -9.69
CA ASN A 118 2.48 -18.37 -10.71
C ASN A 118 3.20 -17.63 -11.85
N PRO A 119 2.73 -17.80 -13.10
CA PRO A 119 3.20 -16.97 -14.20
C PRO A 119 2.74 -15.53 -14.01
N VAL A 120 3.46 -14.60 -14.60
CA VAL A 120 2.98 -13.22 -14.75
C VAL A 120 2.09 -13.12 -15.99
N SER A 121 1.02 -12.34 -15.91
CA SER A 121 0.08 -12.17 -17.04
C SER A 121 0.28 -10.88 -17.80
N SER A 122 0.98 -9.91 -17.25
CA SER A 122 1.08 -8.56 -17.82
C SER A 122 2.45 -7.95 -17.51
N VAL A 123 3.48 -8.35 -18.23
CA VAL A 123 4.81 -7.72 -18.12
C VAL A 123 5.13 -6.85 -19.33
N SER A 124 4.37 -6.98 -20.39
CA SER A 124 4.41 -6.08 -21.53
C SER A 124 3.44 -6.60 -22.57
N GLY A 125 2.31 -6.04 -22.63
CA GLY A 125 1.06 -6.38 -23.32
C GLY A 125 1.11 -7.08 -24.68
N ASN A 126 2.27 -7.43 -25.22
CA ASN A 126 2.45 -8.04 -26.52
C ASN A 126 3.75 -8.86 -26.55
N ALA A 127 3.71 -10.08 -27.07
CA ALA A 127 4.83 -11.00 -27.03
C ALA A 127 6.14 -10.43 -27.62
N ASP A 128 6.11 -9.73 -28.74
CA ASP A 128 7.32 -9.23 -29.41
C ASP A 128 7.85 -7.90 -28.85
N PRO A 129 7.06 -6.87 -28.62
CA PRO A 129 7.51 -5.66 -27.91
C PRO A 129 7.83 -5.93 -26.44
N ALA A 130 7.17 -6.90 -25.85
CA ALA A 130 7.27 -7.30 -24.49
C ALA A 130 8.70 -7.66 -24.09
N PHE A 131 9.28 -8.56 -24.80
CA PHE A 131 10.62 -9.06 -24.52
C PHE A 131 11.72 -8.02 -24.79
N THR A 132 11.41 -6.96 -25.53
CA THR A 132 12.32 -5.85 -25.78
C THR A 132 12.28 -4.77 -24.72
N ILE A 133 11.18 -4.65 -23.96
CA ILE A 133 11.05 -3.65 -22.90
C ILE A 133 11.82 -4.10 -21.65
N ASN A 134 11.60 -5.33 -21.18
CA ASN A 134 12.22 -5.88 -19.98
C ASN A 134 12.99 -7.17 -20.32
N PRO A 135 14.17 -7.08 -20.96
CA PRO A 135 14.92 -8.26 -21.40
C PRO A 135 15.37 -9.16 -20.24
N ASP A 136 15.55 -8.63 -19.04
CA ASP A 136 15.94 -9.40 -17.86
C ASP A 136 14.81 -10.32 -17.34
N PHE A 137 13.57 -10.06 -17.75
CA PHE A 137 12.40 -10.88 -17.40
C PHE A 137 12.21 -12.10 -18.32
N VAL A 138 13.14 -12.32 -19.23
CA VAL A 138 13.10 -13.40 -20.23
C VAL A 138 14.17 -14.43 -19.92
N GLU A 139 13.86 -15.70 -20.12
CA GLU A 139 14.82 -16.80 -20.01
C GLU A 139 15.91 -16.73 -21.07
N SER A 140 16.95 -17.53 -20.89
CA SER A 140 18.09 -17.58 -21.82
C SER A 140 17.72 -17.94 -23.26
N ASP A 141 16.52 -18.46 -23.50
CA ASP A 141 15.99 -18.73 -24.84
C ASP A 141 15.50 -17.47 -25.58
N GLY A 142 15.47 -16.32 -24.88
CA GLY A 142 15.03 -15.04 -25.40
C GLY A 142 13.54 -14.95 -25.71
N LYS A 143 12.71 -15.86 -25.20
CA LYS A 143 11.28 -15.96 -25.53
C LYS A 143 10.39 -16.26 -24.34
N THR A 144 10.82 -17.14 -23.45
CA THR A 144 10.02 -17.57 -22.29
C THR A 144 10.13 -16.53 -21.19
N LEU A 145 8.99 -16.07 -20.68
CA LEU A 145 8.97 -15.19 -19.51
C LEU A 145 9.36 -15.98 -18.25
N LYS A 146 10.13 -15.34 -17.40
CA LYS A 146 10.36 -15.78 -16.02
C LYS A 146 9.06 -15.77 -15.24
N ASN A 147 8.98 -16.58 -14.22
CA ASN A 147 7.82 -16.60 -13.33
C ASN A 147 7.80 -15.39 -12.37
N SER A 148 6.71 -15.24 -11.64
CA SER A 148 6.50 -14.10 -10.74
C SER A 148 7.55 -13.98 -9.63
N MET A 149 8.06 -15.09 -9.10
CA MET A 149 9.10 -15.08 -8.06
C MET A 149 10.45 -14.62 -8.63
N GLU A 150 10.86 -15.14 -9.77
CA GLU A 150 12.10 -14.72 -10.44
C GLU A 150 12.08 -13.25 -10.84
N ILE A 151 10.93 -12.75 -11.28
CA ILE A 151 10.75 -11.32 -11.60
C ILE A 151 10.81 -10.48 -10.34
N PHE A 152 10.22 -10.91 -9.22
CA PHE A 152 10.34 -10.23 -7.95
C PHE A 152 11.80 -10.17 -7.48
N ASP A 153 12.54 -11.29 -7.57
CA ASP A 153 13.97 -11.32 -7.24
C ASP A 153 14.78 -10.33 -8.09
N ILE A 154 14.48 -10.22 -9.39
CA ILE A 154 15.11 -9.24 -10.29
C ILE A 154 14.77 -7.81 -9.87
N ILE A 155 13.52 -7.54 -9.48
CA ILE A 155 13.11 -6.21 -9.00
C ILE A 155 13.87 -5.85 -7.74
N MET A 156 14.04 -6.75 -6.78
CA MET A 156 14.84 -6.52 -5.56
C MET A 156 16.30 -6.19 -5.89
N GLN A 157 16.93 -6.95 -6.79
CA GLN A 157 18.31 -6.68 -7.23
C GLN A 157 18.43 -5.30 -7.91
N LYS A 158 17.40 -4.89 -8.68
CA LYS A 158 17.40 -3.57 -9.31
C LYS A 158 17.12 -2.45 -8.31
N CYS A 159 16.27 -2.66 -7.31
CA CYS A 159 16.12 -1.74 -6.20
C CYS A 159 17.49 -1.49 -5.53
N LYS A 160 18.22 -2.54 -5.18
CA LYS A 160 19.58 -2.45 -4.63
C LYS A 160 20.53 -1.64 -5.53
N LYS A 161 20.50 -1.89 -6.84
CA LYS A 161 21.33 -1.16 -7.82
C LYS A 161 21.11 0.35 -7.80
N TYR A 162 19.89 0.79 -7.53
CA TYR A 162 19.51 2.21 -7.50
C TYR A 162 19.47 2.82 -6.09
N GLY A 163 19.91 2.09 -5.06
CA GLY A 163 19.94 2.54 -3.67
C GLY A 163 18.56 2.60 -3.02
N ILE A 164 17.57 1.89 -3.57
CA ILE A 164 16.21 1.81 -3.05
C ILE A 164 16.11 0.57 -2.17
N LYS A 165 15.57 0.71 -0.96
CA LYS A 165 15.14 -0.40 -0.12
C LYS A 165 13.68 -0.76 -0.40
N ALA A 166 13.25 -1.92 0.07
CA ALA A 166 11.90 -2.42 -0.15
C ALA A 166 11.32 -3.06 1.11
N PHE A 167 10.01 -3.10 1.19
CA PHE A 167 9.29 -4.01 2.05
C PHE A 167 8.03 -4.50 1.34
N ILE A 168 7.50 -5.63 1.79
CA ILE A 168 6.24 -6.17 1.30
C ILE A 168 5.14 -5.90 2.31
N ASP A 169 3.91 -5.78 1.81
CA ASP A 169 2.72 -5.95 2.64
C ASP A 169 1.92 -7.17 2.18
N ILE A 170 1.35 -7.90 3.10
CA ILE A 170 0.33 -8.89 2.78
C ILE A 170 -0.99 -8.17 2.57
N HIS A 171 -1.26 -7.78 1.33
CA HIS A 171 -2.45 -6.99 1.01
C HIS A 171 -3.74 -7.77 1.22
N SER A 172 -3.74 -9.03 0.82
CA SER A 172 -4.87 -9.94 0.98
C SER A 172 -4.43 -11.40 1.01
N PRO A 173 -5.27 -12.31 1.52
CA PRO A 173 -5.00 -13.73 1.39
C PRO A 173 -5.12 -14.26 -0.05
N HIS A 174 -5.84 -13.57 -0.93
CA HIS A 174 -6.20 -14.00 -2.28
C HIS A 174 -5.85 -12.94 -3.32
N THR A 175 -5.37 -13.37 -4.49
CA THR A 175 -5.22 -12.50 -5.66
C THR A 175 -6.53 -12.36 -6.41
N ASP A 176 -6.87 -11.16 -6.86
CA ASP A 176 -7.99 -10.92 -7.78
C ASP A 176 -7.71 -9.75 -8.73
N ASN A 177 -8.62 -9.50 -9.68
CA ASN A 177 -8.44 -8.46 -10.70
C ASN A 177 -8.47 -7.04 -10.15
N SER A 178 -9.01 -6.85 -8.95
CA SER A 178 -9.14 -5.54 -8.30
C SER A 178 -8.12 -5.30 -7.21
N GLY A 179 -7.34 -6.34 -6.83
CA GLY A 179 -6.45 -6.27 -5.67
C GLY A 179 -7.23 -6.09 -4.36
N HIS A 180 -8.41 -6.72 -4.26
CA HIS A 180 -9.34 -6.53 -3.15
C HIS A 180 -8.71 -6.77 -1.79
N ASN A 181 -8.92 -5.84 -0.86
CA ASN A 181 -8.50 -5.96 0.53
C ASN A 181 -9.58 -6.65 1.38
N TYR A 182 -9.27 -7.86 1.88
CA TYR A 182 -10.17 -8.63 2.74
C TYR A 182 -9.94 -8.30 4.22
N ASN A 183 -10.99 -8.41 5.02
CA ASN A 183 -10.98 -8.07 6.45
C ASN A 183 -9.85 -8.75 7.23
N LEU A 184 -9.63 -10.04 6.95
CA LEU A 184 -8.73 -10.90 7.72
C LEU A 184 -7.58 -11.42 6.84
N TRP A 185 -6.51 -11.85 7.49
CA TRP A 185 -5.32 -12.49 6.88
C TRP A 185 -5.53 -13.93 6.47
N TYR A 186 -6.73 -14.47 6.68
CA TYR A 186 -7.13 -15.85 6.39
C TYR A 186 -8.55 -15.95 5.83
N GLY A 187 -8.97 -17.19 5.51
CA GLY A 187 -10.37 -17.49 5.13
C GLY A 187 -10.66 -17.41 3.63
N LYS A 188 -9.69 -17.03 2.81
CA LYS A 188 -9.80 -17.01 1.34
C LYS A 188 -8.70 -17.86 0.71
N ALA A 189 -8.93 -18.37 -0.50
CA ALA A 189 -7.96 -19.17 -1.28
C ALA A 189 -7.32 -20.35 -0.51
N GLY A 190 -7.98 -20.86 0.51
CA GLY A 190 -7.43 -21.91 1.37
C GLY A 190 -6.37 -21.44 2.37
N VAL A 191 -6.15 -20.14 2.48
CA VAL A 191 -5.21 -19.54 3.43
C VAL A 191 -5.80 -19.63 4.84
N THR A 192 -5.05 -20.22 5.75
CA THR A 192 -5.27 -20.20 7.20
C THR A 192 -4.26 -19.29 7.86
N THR A 193 -4.47 -18.92 9.12
CA THR A 193 -3.48 -18.16 9.91
C THR A 193 -2.10 -18.84 9.87
N LYS A 194 -2.04 -20.16 9.96
CA LYS A 194 -0.77 -20.89 9.85
C LYS A 194 -0.12 -20.75 8.47
N VAL A 195 -0.89 -20.86 7.39
CA VAL A 195 -0.37 -20.72 6.01
C VAL A 195 0.18 -19.32 5.79
N TRP A 196 -0.53 -18.30 6.26
CA TRP A 196 -0.07 -16.90 6.21
C TRP A 196 1.26 -16.72 6.95
N ILE A 197 1.40 -17.23 8.19
CA ILE A 197 2.67 -17.19 8.93
C ILE A 197 3.78 -17.96 8.18
N ASP A 198 3.50 -19.18 7.74
CA ASP A 198 4.50 -20.02 7.07
C ASP A 198 5.08 -19.35 5.81
N THR A 199 4.25 -18.64 5.03
CA THR A 199 4.70 -17.94 3.82
C THR A 199 5.58 -16.74 4.13
N LEU A 200 5.27 -15.98 5.17
CA LEU A 200 6.09 -14.85 5.63
C LEU A 200 7.42 -15.33 6.20
N VAL A 201 7.41 -16.39 7.00
CA VAL A 201 8.64 -17.03 7.49
C VAL A 201 9.50 -17.54 6.35
N TRP A 202 8.91 -18.18 5.35
CA TRP A 202 9.63 -18.64 4.16
C TRP A 202 10.28 -17.48 3.41
N LEU A 203 9.55 -16.38 3.20
CA LEU A 203 10.09 -15.21 2.51
C LEU A 203 11.18 -14.53 3.33
N ALA A 204 11.00 -14.42 4.65
CA ALA A 204 12.00 -13.85 5.55
C ALA A 204 13.30 -14.68 5.58
N ASP A 205 13.20 -16.02 5.55
CA ASP A 205 14.37 -16.90 5.45
C ASP A 205 15.07 -16.77 4.08
N LYS A 206 14.30 -16.64 2.99
CA LYS A 206 14.84 -16.43 1.63
C LYS A 206 15.68 -15.15 1.54
N TYR A 207 15.25 -14.06 2.19
CA TYR A 207 15.91 -12.75 2.12
C TYR A 207 16.74 -12.39 3.36
N LYS A 208 16.96 -13.29 4.32
CA LYS A 208 17.70 -12.98 5.56
C LYS A 208 19.13 -12.48 5.39
N ASN A 209 19.71 -12.67 4.22
CA ASN A 209 21.05 -12.21 3.87
C ASN A 209 21.02 -11.14 2.76
N ASP A 210 19.87 -10.49 2.54
CA ASP A 210 19.72 -9.41 1.56
C ASP A 210 18.87 -8.30 2.18
N ASP A 211 19.55 -7.27 2.69
CA ASP A 211 18.94 -6.12 3.35
C ASP A 211 18.24 -5.14 2.39
N THR A 212 18.13 -5.47 1.12
CA THR A 212 17.25 -4.75 0.19
C THR A 212 15.80 -4.89 0.61
N LEU A 213 15.39 -6.09 1.05
CA LEU A 213 14.06 -6.33 1.63
C LEU A 213 14.15 -6.15 3.16
N LEU A 214 13.97 -4.92 3.64
CA LEU A 214 14.17 -4.53 5.04
C LEU A 214 13.07 -4.99 5.98
N ALA A 215 11.82 -5.10 5.49
CA ALA A 215 10.67 -5.21 6.39
C ALA A 215 9.51 -6.01 5.80
N PHE A 216 8.62 -6.43 6.71
CA PHE A 216 7.39 -7.15 6.42
C PHE A 216 6.23 -6.45 7.11
N ASP A 217 5.31 -5.89 6.31
CA ASP A 217 4.01 -5.43 6.77
C ASP A 217 3.05 -6.63 6.77
N LEU A 218 2.64 -7.03 7.95
CA LEU A 218 2.07 -8.36 8.16
C LEU A 218 0.70 -8.54 7.51
N LYS A 219 -0.11 -7.49 7.44
CA LYS A 219 -1.42 -7.50 6.78
C LYS A 219 -1.91 -6.07 6.54
N ASN A 220 -2.15 -5.75 5.27
CA ASN A 220 -2.81 -4.51 4.88
C ASN A 220 -4.21 -4.41 5.48
N GLU A 221 -4.41 -3.39 6.27
CA GLU A 221 -5.70 -2.95 6.79
C GLU A 221 -6.59 -4.08 7.34
N PRO A 222 -6.22 -4.69 8.46
CA PRO A 222 -7.14 -5.54 9.20
C PRO A 222 -8.40 -4.75 9.55
N HIS A 223 -9.58 -5.18 9.12
CA HIS A 223 -10.81 -4.41 9.28
C HIS A 223 -12.04 -5.29 9.53
N GLY A 224 -13.19 -4.70 9.46
CA GLY A 224 -14.48 -5.28 9.70
C GLY A 224 -15.18 -4.63 10.88
N LYS A 225 -16.49 -4.59 10.81
CA LYS A 225 -17.32 -3.99 11.86
C LYS A 225 -17.51 -4.97 13.01
N GLY A 226 -17.50 -4.47 14.23
CA GLY A 226 -17.65 -5.29 15.42
C GLY A 226 -18.90 -6.18 15.44
N GLN A 227 -19.97 -5.75 14.76
CA GLN A 227 -21.19 -6.52 14.58
C GLN A 227 -21.01 -7.77 13.70
N GLU A 228 -19.96 -7.84 12.87
CA GLU A 228 -19.63 -9.00 12.03
C GLU A 228 -18.99 -10.13 12.85
N GLY A 229 -18.65 -9.88 14.11
CA GLY A 229 -18.14 -10.87 15.06
C GLY A 229 -16.81 -11.47 14.60
N LYS A 230 -16.79 -12.77 14.36
CA LYS A 230 -15.57 -13.48 13.95
C LYS A 230 -15.04 -13.13 12.56
N ASP A 231 -15.84 -12.46 11.73
CA ASP A 231 -15.45 -12.04 10.39
C ASP A 231 -14.84 -10.62 10.35
N ALA A 232 -14.75 -9.96 11.51
CA ALA A 232 -14.05 -8.69 11.71
C ALA A 232 -12.75 -8.88 12.49
N ALA A 233 -11.70 -8.17 12.08
CA ALA A 233 -10.47 -8.08 12.85
C ALA A 233 -10.73 -7.31 14.15
N LYS A 234 -10.15 -7.79 15.25
CA LYS A 234 -10.23 -7.15 16.57
C LYS A 234 -8.86 -7.05 17.22
N TRP A 235 -8.75 -6.18 18.21
CA TRP A 235 -7.53 -5.99 18.99
C TRP A 235 -7.87 -6.03 20.48
N ASP A 236 -7.61 -7.17 21.13
CA ASP A 236 -7.92 -7.37 22.56
C ASP A 236 -6.93 -8.35 23.23
N GLY A 237 -7.20 -8.72 24.47
CA GLY A 237 -6.38 -9.68 25.23
C GLY A 237 -6.71 -11.16 24.96
N SER A 238 -7.60 -11.47 24.01
CA SER A 238 -8.01 -12.84 23.71
C SER A 238 -7.02 -13.56 22.80
N THR A 239 -7.17 -14.88 22.70
CA THR A 239 -6.46 -15.72 21.72
C THR A 239 -7.36 -16.18 20.59
N ASP A 240 -8.44 -15.45 20.33
CA ASP A 240 -9.37 -15.75 19.25
C ASP A 240 -8.66 -15.62 17.90
N GLU A 241 -9.10 -16.42 16.91
CA GLU A 241 -8.45 -16.48 15.60
C GLU A 241 -8.45 -15.14 14.87
N ASN A 242 -9.48 -14.30 15.09
CA ASN A 242 -9.61 -12.97 14.51
C ASN A 242 -9.00 -11.85 15.36
N ASN A 243 -8.31 -12.18 16.47
CA ASN A 243 -7.57 -11.17 17.25
C ASN A 243 -6.25 -10.84 16.56
N TRP A 244 -6.19 -9.65 15.97
CA TRP A 244 -5.04 -9.18 15.21
C TRP A 244 -3.78 -9.03 16.06
N ALA A 245 -3.88 -8.48 17.27
CA ALA A 245 -2.71 -8.34 18.15
C ALA A 245 -2.08 -9.70 18.48
N TYR A 246 -2.90 -10.73 18.71
CA TYR A 246 -2.43 -12.08 18.99
C TYR A 246 -1.77 -12.70 17.75
N ALA A 247 -2.43 -12.65 16.59
CA ALA A 247 -1.91 -13.21 15.34
C ALA A 247 -0.62 -12.51 14.90
N ALA A 248 -0.58 -11.17 14.94
CA ALA A 248 0.58 -10.37 14.58
C ALA A 248 1.79 -10.66 15.50
N THR A 249 1.56 -10.81 16.80
CA THR A 249 2.63 -11.18 17.75
C THR A 249 3.23 -12.55 17.42
N GLN A 250 2.39 -13.55 17.11
CA GLN A 250 2.86 -14.88 16.72
C GLN A 250 3.63 -14.86 15.40
N CYS A 251 3.14 -14.07 14.44
CA CYS A 251 3.80 -13.93 13.14
C CYS A 251 5.17 -13.24 13.28
N ALA A 252 5.22 -12.14 14.06
CA ALA A 252 6.46 -11.44 14.36
C ALA A 252 7.50 -12.36 15.00
N ASP A 253 7.09 -13.14 16.00
CA ASP A 253 7.96 -14.14 16.65
C ASP A 253 8.53 -15.15 15.65
N ALA A 254 7.68 -15.66 14.76
CA ALA A 254 8.08 -16.68 13.79
C ALA A 254 9.03 -16.11 12.71
N ILE A 255 8.82 -14.89 12.25
CA ILE A 255 9.71 -14.20 11.31
C ILE A 255 11.07 -13.93 11.97
N LEU A 256 11.07 -13.38 13.19
CA LEU A 256 12.29 -13.04 13.91
C LEU A 256 13.11 -14.26 14.34
N ASP A 257 12.52 -15.45 14.43
CA ASP A 257 13.24 -16.71 14.61
C ASP A 257 14.18 -17.03 13.43
N VAL A 258 13.85 -16.60 12.21
CA VAL A 258 14.63 -16.90 10.99
C VAL A 258 15.39 -15.69 10.45
N ASN A 259 14.88 -14.48 10.65
CA ASN A 259 15.51 -13.22 10.27
C ASN A 259 15.36 -12.19 11.41
N PRO A 260 16.28 -12.19 12.39
CA PRO A 260 16.20 -11.30 13.55
C PRO A 260 16.45 -9.82 13.23
N ASN A 261 16.83 -9.50 12.00
CA ASN A 261 17.16 -8.14 11.57
C ASN A 261 15.99 -7.46 10.83
N ALA A 262 14.98 -8.22 10.41
CA ALA A 262 13.86 -7.66 9.68
C ALA A 262 12.99 -6.75 10.55
N LEU A 263 12.60 -5.59 10.05
CA LEU A 263 11.55 -4.79 10.67
C LEU A 263 10.19 -5.46 10.43
N ILE A 264 9.35 -5.42 11.44
CA ILE A 264 7.99 -5.95 11.41
C ILE A 264 7.02 -4.79 11.53
N LEU A 265 6.27 -4.52 10.47
CA LEU A 265 5.26 -3.50 10.44
C LEU A 265 3.92 -4.11 10.83
N ILE A 266 3.21 -3.45 11.73
CA ILE A 266 1.94 -3.91 12.25
C ILE A 266 0.95 -2.77 12.18
N GLU A 267 -0.10 -2.97 11.40
CA GLU A 267 -1.19 -2.02 11.27
C GLU A 267 -2.20 -2.15 12.42
N GLY A 268 -3.08 -1.16 12.55
CA GLY A 268 -4.22 -1.20 13.47
C GLY A 268 -5.39 -2.02 12.93
N VAL A 269 -6.55 -1.83 13.52
CA VAL A 269 -7.82 -2.40 13.05
C VAL A 269 -8.77 -1.27 12.60
N GLU A 270 -10.00 -1.61 12.18
CA GLU A 270 -11.02 -0.59 11.84
C GLU A 270 -11.76 -0.09 13.07
N GLN A 271 -12.26 -0.99 13.92
CA GLN A 271 -13.17 -0.64 15.01
C GLN A 271 -12.73 -1.17 16.37
N SER A 272 -12.97 -0.35 17.39
CA SER A 272 -12.89 -0.72 18.79
C SER A 272 -14.25 -0.56 19.45
N LEU A 273 -14.54 -1.35 20.48
CA LEU A 273 -15.77 -1.24 21.25
C LEU A 273 -15.71 0.02 22.13
N SER A 274 -16.77 0.81 22.11
CA SER A 274 -16.86 2.00 22.96
C SER A 274 -17.39 1.68 24.37
N GLY A 275 -17.13 2.58 25.31
CA GLY A 275 -17.62 2.45 26.68
C GLY A 275 -16.99 1.28 27.40
N ALA A 276 -15.70 1.07 27.24
CA ALA A 276 -14.94 -0.02 27.79
C ALA A 276 -15.32 -0.33 29.24
N GLN A 277 -15.70 -1.58 29.46
CA GLN A 277 -15.74 -2.24 30.74
C GLN A 277 -14.58 -3.23 30.81
N GLU A 278 -14.36 -3.81 31.99
CA GLU A 278 -13.32 -4.83 32.10
C GLU A 278 -13.53 -5.95 31.06
N GLY A 279 -12.59 -6.14 30.14
CA GLY A 279 -12.64 -7.11 29.05
C GLY A 279 -13.32 -6.65 27.78
N ASP A 280 -13.86 -5.42 27.75
CA ASP A 280 -14.46 -4.86 26.53
C ASP A 280 -13.47 -3.99 25.75
N TYR A 281 -13.79 -3.74 24.48
CA TYR A 281 -13.16 -2.69 23.73
C TYR A 281 -13.64 -1.32 24.21
N TRP A 282 -12.95 -0.32 23.79
CA TRP A 282 -13.12 1.03 24.26
C TRP A 282 -13.15 2.02 23.11
N GLY A 283 -13.58 3.22 23.38
CA GLY A 283 -13.62 4.30 22.44
C GLY A 283 -14.92 5.08 22.51
N ILE A 284 -15.11 5.97 21.55
CA ILE A 284 -16.29 6.79 21.39
C ILE A 284 -17.20 6.14 20.34
N PRO A 285 -18.52 6.05 20.53
CA PRO A 285 -19.43 5.51 19.53
C PRO A 285 -19.28 6.22 18.18
N ASP A 286 -19.36 5.45 17.09
CA ASP A 286 -19.48 6.05 15.77
C ASP A 286 -20.71 6.97 15.74
N ARG A 287 -20.48 8.25 15.50
CA ARG A 287 -21.50 9.29 15.60
C ARG A 287 -22.59 9.18 14.52
N ARG A 288 -22.37 8.38 13.45
CA ARG A 288 -23.29 8.23 12.34
C ARG A 288 -24.38 7.20 12.59
N ASP A 289 -24.05 6.12 13.27
CA ASP A 289 -24.96 4.97 13.41
C ASP A 289 -25.37 4.64 14.85
N ASN A 290 -24.91 5.43 15.83
CA ASN A 290 -25.07 5.15 17.26
C ASN A 290 -24.50 3.77 17.68
N SER A 291 -23.52 3.26 16.95
CA SER A 291 -22.84 2.02 17.28
C SER A 291 -22.10 2.12 18.62
N PRO A 292 -22.01 1.04 19.42
CA PRO A 292 -21.12 1.01 20.57
C PRO A 292 -19.65 0.97 20.18
N TYR A 293 -19.33 0.81 18.89
CA TYR A 293 -17.97 0.77 18.37
C TYR A 293 -17.51 2.14 17.91
N ILE A 294 -16.22 2.41 18.07
CA ILE A 294 -15.58 3.57 17.48
C ILE A 294 -14.72 3.15 16.29
N GLY A 295 -15.00 3.73 15.15
CA GLY A 295 -14.23 3.51 13.92
C GLY A 295 -13.06 4.48 13.79
N ALA A 296 -12.09 4.04 12.98
CA ALA A 296 -11.06 4.87 12.38
C ALA A 296 -10.86 4.41 10.93
N TRP A 297 -9.79 4.85 10.28
CA TRP A 297 -9.39 4.25 9.00
C TRP A 297 -9.05 2.78 9.18
N TRP A 298 -9.31 1.97 8.16
CA TRP A 298 -8.83 0.60 8.12
C TRP A 298 -7.31 0.59 8.34
N GLY A 299 -6.82 -0.28 9.21
CA GLY A 299 -5.41 -0.27 9.60
C GLY A 299 -4.98 0.89 10.50
N GLY A 300 -5.85 1.88 10.77
CA GLY A 300 -5.49 3.11 11.47
C GLY A 300 -5.88 3.17 12.96
N ASN A 301 -6.54 2.16 13.53
CA ASN A 301 -7.05 2.21 14.90
C ASN A 301 -6.20 1.37 15.86
N PHE A 302 -5.31 2.04 16.58
CA PHE A 302 -4.42 1.42 17.58
C PHE A 302 -4.88 1.64 19.03
N ARG A 303 -6.13 2.02 19.28
CA ARG A 303 -6.62 2.18 20.66
C ARG A 303 -6.34 0.95 21.51
N GLY A 304 -6.42 -0.25 20.90
CA GLY A 304 -6.10 -1.51 21.55
C GLY A 304 -4.66 -1.69 21.97
N ALA A 305 -3.73 -1.06 21.30
CA ALA A 305 -2.31 -1.24 21.58
C ALA A 305 -1.89 -0.62 22.93
N ARG A 306 -2.67 0.33 23.49
CA ARG A 306 -2.40 0.85 24.82
C ARG A 306 -2.49 -0.21 25.91
N GLU A 307 -3.48 -1.09 25.80
CA GLU A 307 -3.72 -2.14 26.78
C GLU A 307 -3.05 -3.46 26.39
N TYR A 308 -3.08 -3.77 25.11
CA TYR A 308 -2.53 -5.01 24.54
C TYR A 308 -1.43 -4.71 23.50
N PRO A 309 -0.29 -4.14 23.91
CA PRO A 309 0.81 -3.82 22.99
C PRO A 309 1.44 -5.09 22.41
N ILE A 310 1.95 -4.97 21.20
CA ILE A 310 2.70 -6.05 20.55
C ILE A 310 4.01 -6.29 21.29
N LYS A 311 4.21 -7.50 21.80
CA LYS A 311 5.39 -7.89 22.57
C LYS A 311 5.89 -9.27 22.18
N PRO A 312 6.64 -9.37 21.07
CA PRO A 312 7.26 -10.62 20.69
C PRO A 312 8.30 -11.08 21.74
N LYS A 313 8.59 -12.38 21.75
CA LYS A 313 9.64 -12.95 22.60
C LYS A 313 11.04 -12.39 22.30
N HIS A 314 11.24 -11.89 21.08
CA HIS A 314 12.48 -11.23 20.64
C HIS A 314 12.60 -9.77 21.11
N GLY A 315 11.60 -9.24 21.81
CA GLY A 315 11.54 -7.83 22.19
C GLY A 315 10.94 -6.96 21.09
N THR A 316 11.00 -5.64 21.27
CA THR A 316 10.33 -4.65 20.41
C THR A 316 11.27 -3.88 19.49
N SER A 317 12.56 -4.21 19.50
CA SER A 317 13.57 -3.50 18.68
C SER A 317 13.39 -3.65 17.15
N GLN A 318 12.49 -4.50 16.70
CA GLN A 318 12.15 -4.69 15.29
C GLN A 318 10.68 -4.34 14.99
N ILE A 319 9.93 -3.78 15.96
CA ILE A 319 8.51 -3.50 15.79
C ILE A 319 8.29 -2.04 15.40
N VAL A 320 7.56 -1.85 14.32
CA VAL A 320 7.09 -0.56 13.80
C VAL A 320 5.56 -0.62 13.74
N TYR A 321 4.87 0.36 14.28
CA TYR A 321 3.43 0.48 14.06
C TYR A 321 3.17 1.22 12.76
N SER A 322 2.25 0.69 11.95
CA SER A 322 2.02 1.17 10.57
C SER A 322 0.58 1.66 10.38
N PRO A 323 0.21 2.84 10.87
CA PRO A 323 -1.12 3.37 10.62
C PRO A 323 -1.33 3.70 9.15
N HIS A 324 -2.59 3.57 8.69
CA HIS A 324 -3.07 4.18 7.47
C HIS A 324 -3.95 5.37 7.80
N ASP A 325 -3.83 6.45 7.05
CA ASP A 325 -4.63 7.64 7.23
C ASP A 325 -4.97 8.28 5.88
N TYR A 326 -6.24 8.63 5.70
CA TYR A 326 -6.74 9.19 4.47
C TYR A 326 -7.61 10.43 4.71
N GLY A 327 -7.76 11.20 3.66
CA GLY A 327 -8.57 12.41 3.67
C GLY A 327 -9.98 12.20 3.13
N PRO A 328 -10.80 13.27 3.13
CA PRO A 328 -12.20 13.20 2.78
C PRO A 328 -12.50 12.81 1.33
N SER A 329 -11.50 12.82 0.42
CA SER A 329 -11.71 12.35 -0.95
C SER A 329 -11.82 10.81 -1.05
N VAL A 330 -11.22 10.08 -0.09
CA VAL A 330 -11.33 8.63 0.01
C VAL A 330 -12.62 8.25 0.73
N TYR A 331 -12.85 8.81 1.91
CA TYR A 331 -14.10 8.65 2.64
C TYR A 331 -14.34 9.83 3.58
N ALA A 332 -15.56 10.37 3.56
CA ALA A 332 -15.95 11.50 4.41
C ALA A 332 -16.21 11.03 5.85
N GLN A 333 -15.16 10.92 6.64
CA GLN A 333 -15.24 10.58 8.07
C GLN A 333 -15.85 11.74 8.88
N THR A 334 -16.37 11.44 10.08
CA THR A 334 -17.09 12.42 10.92
C THR A 334 -16.24 13.59 11.40
N TRP A 335 -14.93 13.42 11.53
CA TRP A 335 -14.03 14.52 11.89
C TRP A 335 -13.80 15.54 10.77
N PHE A 336 -14.23 15.24 9.54
CA PHE A 336 -14.27 16.17 8.41
C PHE A 336 -15.61 16.90 8.24
N ASP A 337 -16.61 16.64 9.07
CA ASP A 337 -17.93 17.30 8.99
C ASP A 337 -17.89 18.80 9.38
N LYS A 338 -16.76 19.27 9.91
CA LYS A 338 -16.47 20.66 10.27
C LYS A 338 -15.15 21.11 9.67
N ASP A 339 -14.91 22.42 9.63
CA ASP A 339 -13.57 22.91 9.31
C ASP A 339 -12.54 22.35 10.31
N PHE A 340 -11.41 21.88 9.81
CA PHE A 340 -10.41 21.16 10.58
C PHE A 340 -9.01 21.78 10.47
N THR A 341 -8.23 21.61 11.51
CA THR A 341 -6.83 22.00 11.63
C THR A 341 -6.02 20.81 12.14
N GLU A 342 -4.68 20.89 12.15
CA GLU A 342 -3.83 19.88 12.79
C GLU A 342 -4.31 19.58 14.23
N GLN A 343 -4.61 20.64 15.00
CA GLN A 343 -5.07 20.48 16.39
C GLN A 343 -6.41 19.75 16.49
N THR A 344 -7.38 20.09 15.64
CA THR A 344 -8.69 19.40 15.70
C THR A 344 -8.60 17.96 15.20
N LEU A 345 -7.70 17.66 14.25
CA LEU A 345 -7.45 16.27 13.84
C LEU A 345 -6.79 15.46 14.95
N LEU A 346 -5.86 16.05 15.70
CA LEU A 346 -5.29 15.45 16.91
C LEU A 346 -6.35 15.22 17.99
N ASP A 347 -7.18 16.21 18.29
CA ASP A 347 -8.20 16.14 19.32
C ASP A 347 -9.33 15.16 18.97
N ASP A 348 -9.71 15.09 17.69
CA ASP A 348 -10.84 14.29 17.24
C ASP A 348 -10.48 12.82 16.99
N TYR A 349 -9.25 12.50 16.49
CA TYR A 349 -8.90 11.11 16.24
C TYR A 349 -7.39 10.79 16.15
N TRP A 350 -6.50 11.63 15.58
CA TRP A 350 -5.09 11.25 15.39
C TRP A 350 -4.42 10.78 16.67
N TYR A 351 -4.50 11.60 17.73
CA TYR A 351 -3.82 11.27 18.98
C TYR A 351 -4.34 9.97 19.60
N ASP A 352 -5.65 9.78 19.58
CA ASP A 352 -6.30 8.65 20.24
C ASP A 352 -6.15 7.35 19.45
N THR A 353 -6.02 7.46 18.10
CA THR A 353 -5.93 6.30 17.21
C THR A 353 -4.50 5.83 16.99
N TRP A 354 -3.56 6.72 16.68
CA TRP A 354 -2.20 6.33 16.32
C TRP A 354 -1.12 7.30 16.84
N ALA A 355 -1.26 8.60 16.71
CA ALA A 355 -0.19 9.55 16.95
C ALA A 355 0.39 9.53 18.37
N TYR A 356 -0.34 9.00 19.37
CA TYR A 356 0.16 8.80 20.71
C TYR A 356 1.36 7.86 20.79
N ILE A 357 1.49 6.92 19.84
CA ILE A 357 2.55 5.92 19.83
C ILE A 357 3.91 6.61 19.66
N ASN A 358 3.99 7.53 18.70
CA ASN A 358 5.19 8.35 18.50
C ASN A 358 5.34 9.39 19.63
N ALA A 359 4.25 10.10 19.95
CA ALA A 359 4.25 11.18 20.92
C ALA A 359 4.67 10.74 22.34
N GLU A 360 4.28 9.55 22.75
CA GLU A 360 4.63 8.97 24.06
C GLU A 360 5.94 8.16 24.00
N ASN A 361 6.66 8.20 22.88
CA ASN A 361 7.92 7.49 22.66
C ASN A 361 7.81 5.96 22.87
N ILE A 362 6.71 5.36 22.41
CA ILE A 362 6.41 3.93 22.59
C ILE A 362 7.13 3.09 21.54
N ALA A 363 6.98 3.46 20.26
CA ALA A 363 7.58 2.79 19.11
C ALA A 363 7.65 3.74 17.91
N PRO A 364 8.46 3.46 16.89
CA PRO A 364 8.40 4.21 15.64
C PRO A 364 7.10 3.93 14.90
N GLU A 365 6.66 4.93 14.15
CA GLU A 365 5.54 4.80 13.22
C GLU A 365 6.02 4.93 11.79
N LEU A 366 5.37 4.17 10.90
CA LEU A 366 5.44 4.35 9.46
C LEU A 366 4.00 4.41 8.94
N ILE A 367 3.54 5.59 8.50
CA ILE A 367 2.23 5.69 7.84
C ILE A 367 2.33 4.97 6.50
N GLY A 368 1.80 3.74 6.46
CA GLY A 368 1.95 2.80 5.34
C GLY A 368 1.23 3.27 4.08
N GLU A 369 0.11 3.95 4.27
CA GLU A 369 -0.67 4.54 3.19
C GLU A 369 -1.22 5.90 3.60
N TRP A 370 -1.01 6.90 2.73
CA TRP A 370 -1.61 8.22 2.76
C TRP A 370 -1.58 8.83 1.37
N GLY A 371 -2.59 9.63 1.01
CA GLY A 371 -2.65 10.20 -0.33
C GLY A 371 -4.05 10.70 -0.68
N GLY A 372 -4.33 10.88 -1.97
CA GLY A 372 -5.64 11.28 -2.44
C GLY A 372 -5.60 12.31 -3.55
N HIS A 373 -6.78 12.85 -3.89
CA HIS A 373 -6.91 13.89 -4.90
C HIS A 373 -6.45 15.26 -4.40
N MET A 374 -5.84 16.04 -5.30
CA MET A 374 -5.22 17.35 -5.02
C MET A 374 -6.23 18.49 -5.04
N GLU A 375 -7.34 18.36 -4.31
CA GLU A 375 -8.41 19.36 -4.31
C GLU A 375 -9.06 19.53 -2.92
N GLY A 376 -9.62 20.72 -2.70
CA GLY A 376 -10.45 21.04 -1.54
C GLY A 376 -9.86 20.63 -0.20
N ASP A 377 -10.70 20.05 0.64
CA ASP A 377 -10.33 19.61 1.98
C ASP A 377 -9.34 18.45 1.99
N ASN A 378 -9.29 17.65 0.92
CA ASN A 378 -8.30 16.59 0.82
C ASN A 378 -6.87 17.13 0.68
N LEU A 379 -6.66 18.16 -0.14
CA LEU A 379 -5.37 18.84 -0.26
C LEU A 379 -4.97 19.46 1.09
N LYS A 380 -5.92 20.06 1.80
CA LYS A 380 -5.70 20.62 3.14
C LYS A 380 -5.25 19.54 4.11
N TRP A 381 -5.96 18.40 4.15
CA TRP A 381 -5.62 17.28 5.02
C TRP A 381 -4.24 16.69 4.68
N MET A 382 -3.94 16.41 3.40
CA MET A 382 -2.61 15.92 3.00
C MET A 382 -1.49 16.88 3.43
N THR A 383 -1.72 18.20 3.33
CA THR A 383 -0.74 19.20 3.75
C THR A 383 -0.51 19.17 5.26
N LEU A 384 -1.57 19.04 6.06
CA LEU A 384 -1.48 18.94 7.51
C LEU A 384 -0.76 17.67 7.95
N LEU A 385 -1.13 16.52 7.38
CA LEU A 385 -0.50 15.24 7.69
C LEU A 385 0.99 15.23 7.30
N ARG A 386 1.33 15.71 6.10
CA ARG A 386 2.72 15.87 5.67
C ARG A 386 3.53 16.69 6.66
N ASN A 387 3.02 17.85 7.07
CA ASN A 387 3.72 18.74 8.02
C ASN A 387 3.89 18.06 9.39
N TYR A 388 2.87 17.32 9.82
CA TYR A 388 2.92 16.54 11.06
C TYR A 388 4.01 15.46 11.01
N MET A 389 4.07 14.70 9.91
CA MET A 389 5.11 13.67 9.73
C MET A 389 6.52 14.25 9.76
N ILE A 390 6.76 15.36 9.07
CA ILE A 390 8.06 16.05 9.07
C ILE A 390 8.42 16.49 10.50
N LYS A 391 7.49 17.16 11.18
CA LYS A 391 7.68 17.70 12.54
C LYS A 391 8.02 16.59 13.56
N HIS A 392 7.42 15.42 13.42
CA HIS A 392 7.53 14.34 14.38
C HIS A 392 8.39 13.16 13.91
N HIS A 393 9.11 13.30 12.77
CA HIS A 393 9.97 12.27 12.18
C HIS A 393 9.25 10.94 11.96
N ILE A 394 8.00 11.00 11.48
CA ILE A 394 7.20 9.82 11.19
C ILE A 394 7.56 9.32 9.80
N ASN A 395 7.95 8.06 9.69
CA ASN A 395 8.23 7.39 8.42
C ASN A 395 6.93 7.24 7.62
N HIS A 396 7.03 7.12 6.29
CA HIS A 396 5.82 6.98 5.48
C HIS A 396 6.05 6.40 4.09
N THR A 397 4.99 5.83 3.52
CA THR A 397 4.90 5.47 2.11
C THR A 397 3.60 6.01 1.51
N PHE A 398 3.72 6.82 0.46
CA PHE A 398 2.58 7.45 -0.21
C PHE A 398 1.78 6.43 -1.03
N TRP A 399 0.48 6.47 -0.97
CA TRP A 399 -0.40 5.68 -1.82
C TRP A 399 -0.85 6.52 -3.03
N CYS A 400 -0.35 6.28 -4.26
CA CYS A 400 0.70 5.32 -4.63
C CYS A 400 1.44 5.83 -5.90
N LEU A 401 2.38 5.07 -6.42
CA LEU A 401 3.02 5.35 -7.71
C LEU A 401 2.02 5.17 -8.86
N ASN A 402 1.22 4.12 -8.79
CA ASN A 402 0.33 3.64 -9.84
C ASN A 402 -0.73 4.65 -10.28
N THR A 403 -0.94 4.81 -11.59
CA THR A 403 -1.97 5.71 -12.15
C THR A 403 -3.39 5.16 -12.00
N ASN A 404 -3.55 3.86 -11.80
CA ASN A 404 -4.83 3.16 -11.77
C ASN A 404 -5.44 2.95 -10.38
N SER A 405 -4.99 3.72 -9.37
CA SER A 405 -5.72 3.85 -8.11
C SER A 405 -6.89 4.79 -8.29
N GLY A 406 -8.12 4.27 -8.19
CA GLY A 406 -9.34 5.02 -8.56
C GLY A 406 -9.75 6.07 -7.55
N ASP A 407 -9.45 5.88 -6.28
CA ASP A 407 -9.85 6.71 -5.15
C ASP A 407 -8.81 7.77 -4.76
N THR A 408 -7.55 7.55 -5.12
CA THR A 408 -6.46 8.48 -4.78
C THR A 408 -5.76 9.06 -6.01
N GLY A 409 -5.75 8.34 -7.13
CA GLY A 409 -4.84 8.59 -8.24
C GLY A 409 -3.38 8.37 -7.86
N GLY A 410 -2.48 8.29 -8.83
CA GLY A 410 -1.07 8.04 -8.61
C GLY A 410 -0.19 9.29 -8.51
N LEU A 411 1.09 9.05 -8.16
CA LEU A 411 2.19 9.98 -8.40
C LEU A 411 2.56 10.03 -9.89
N TRP A 412 2.27 8.96 -10.62
CA TRP A 412 2.36 8.93 -12.07
C TRP A 412 1.02 9.26 -12.72
N ASP A 413 1.06 10.03 -13.81
CA ASP A 413 -0.09 10.24 -14.70
C ASP A 413 -0.08 9.22 -15.85
N SER A 414 1.10 8.85 -16.37
CA SER A 414 1.26 7.81 -17.39
C SER A 414 2.69 7.30 -17.50
N LEU A 415 2.85 6.09 -18.01
CA LEU A 415 4.14 5.50 -18.37
C LEU A 415 4.08 4.94 -19.78
N GLY A 416 5.09 5.23 -20.59
CA GLY A 416 5.18 4.76 -21.97
C GLY A 416 6.60 4.49 -22.41
N PHE A 417 6.84 3.32 -23.01
CA PHE A 417 8.11 2.95 -23.60
C PHE A 417 8.18 3.39 -25.05
N GLN A 418 9.29 4.00 -25.43
CA GLN A 418 9.61 4.36 -26.80
C GLN A 418 10.95 3.73 -27.20
N GLN A 419 10.92 2.93 -28.26
CA GLN A 419 12.13 2.29 -28.75
C GLN A 419 13.21 3.33 -29.10
N GLY A 420 14.39 3.18 -28.52
CA GLY A 420 15.53 4.07 -28.71
C GLY A 420 15.62 5.25 -27.75
N THR A 421 14.57 5.54 -26.99
CA THR A 421 14.56 6.61 -25.96
C THR A 421 14.27 6.12 -24.55
N GLY A 422 13.81 4.85 -24.40
CA GLY A 422 13.46 4.26 -23.13
C GLY A 422 12.06 4.63 -22.64
N THR A 423 11.83 4.48 -21.34
CA THR A 423 10.54 4.77 -20.70
C THR A 423 10.43 6.24 -20.33
N THR A 424 9.36 6.87 -20.81
CA THR A 424 8.93 8.19 -20.34
C THR A 424 7.86 8.02 -19.26
N ILE A 425 8.05 8.65 -18.13
CA ILE A 425 7.08 8.73 -17.04
C ILE A 425 6.58 10.17 -16.97
N ALA A 426 5.27 10.35 -17.12
CA ALA A 426 4.62 11.60 -16.78
C ALA A 426 4.25 11.56 -15.29
N TRP A 427 4.83 12.45 -14.51
CA TRP A 427 4.54 12.59 -13.09
C TRP A 427 3.40 13.58 -12.88
N ASN A 428 2.54 13.32 -11.91
CA ASN A 428 1.60 14.30 -11.39
C ASN A 428 2.38 15.35 -10.58
N GLU A 429 2.93 16.34 -11.26
CA GLU A 429 3.86 17.29 -10.65
C GLU A 429 3.27 18.06 -9.45
N PRO A 430 2.00 18.49 -9.43
CA PRO A 430 1.41 19.09 -8.23
C PRO A 430 1.41 18.14 -7.03
N LYS A 431 1.04 16.88 -7.24
CA LYS A 431 0.99 15.85 -6.19
C LYS A 431 2.41 15.49 -5.72
N TYR A 432 3.32 15.31 -6.66
CA TYR A 432 4.71 15.05 -6.34
C TYR A 432 5.34 16.20 -5.54
N LYS A 433 5.07 17.46 -5.87
CA LYS A 433 5.57 18.63 -5.13
C LYS A 433 5.10 18.66 -3.67
N LEU A 434 3.86 18.27 -3.41
CA LEU A 434 3.38 18.11 -2.04
C LEU A 434 4.13 17.00 -1.31
N PHE A 435 4.31 15.85 -1.96
CA PHE A 435 4.98 14.68 -1.42
C PHE A 435 6.49 14.90 -1.24
N GLU A 436 7.16 15.58 -2.21
CA GLU A 436 8.60 15.83 -2.23
C GLU A 436 9.12 16.50 -0.94
N GLU A 437 8.31 17.37 -0.33
CA GLU A 437 8.68 18.05 0.93
C GLU A 437 8.83 17.08 2.10
N ALA A 438 8.15 15.93 2.05
CA ALA A 438 8.26 14.86 3.05
C ALA A 438 9.33 13.81 2.71
N LEU A 439 10.06 13.94 1.62
CA LEU A 439 11.17 13.05 1.31
C LEU A 439 12.42 13.45 2.09
N TRP A 440 13.19 12.46 2.53
CA TRP A 440 14.42 12.71 3.28
C TRP A 440 15.49 13.33 2.40
N GLN A 441 15.91 14.53 2.73
CA GLN A 441 16.85 15.31 1.92
C GLN A 441 17.70 16.24 2.77
N THR A 442 18.88 16.60 2.26
CA THR A 442 19.75 17.58 2.90
C THR A 442 19.11 18.97 2.89
N GLN A 443 19.29 19.72 3.98
CA GLN A 443 18.56 20.97 4.20
C GLN A 443 18.97 22.11 3.25
N LYS A 444 20.24 22.12 2.80
CA LYS A 444 20.78 23.24 1.99
C LYS A 444 20.92 22.88 0.52
N SER A 445 21.47 21.72 0.21
CA SER A 445 21.72 21.30 -1.17
C SER A 445 20.56 20.53 -1.81
N GLY A 446 19.58 20.09 -1.00
CA GLY A 446 18.40 19.36 -1.49
C GLY A 446 18.75 18.00 -2.11
N LYS A 447 19.82 17.36 -1.68
CA LYS A 447 20.16 16.01 -2.12
C LYS A 447 19.33 14.99 -1.34
N TYR A 448 18.71 14.07 -2.05
CA TYR A 448 17.96 12.99 -1.41
C TYR A 448 18.89 12.01 -0.69
N ILE A 449 18.46 11.50 0.47
CA ILE A 449 19.25 10.63 1.33
C ILE A 449 18.73 9.21 1.22
N GLY A 450 19.59 8.29 0.75
CA GLY A 450 19.30 6.87 0.67
C GLY A 450 19.45 6.17 2.02
N LEU A 451 18.99 4.91 2.05
CA LEU A 451 19.09 4.02 3.22
C LEU A 451 20.25 3.04 3.11
N ASP A 452 20.92 2.96 1.96
CA ASP A 452 22.07 2.11 1.72
C ASP A 452 23.36 2.88 2.07
N HIS A 453 24.27 2.27 2.83
CA HIS A 453 25.49 2.93 3.28
C HIS A 453 26.48 3.19 2.14
N GLN A 454 26.47 2.39 1.08
CA GLN A 454 27.43 2.46 -0.02
C GLN A 454 26.83 3.00 -1.30
N THR A 455 25.59 2.64 -1.59
CA THR A 455 24.91 2.96 -2.86
C THR A 455 24.14 4.26 -2.73
N ALA A 456 24.45 5.25 -3.55
CA ALA A 456 23.71 6.50 -3.60
C ALA A 456 22.28 6.28 -4.14
N LEU A 457 21.31 7.03 -3.64
CA LEU A 457 19.93 7.01 -4.10
C LEU A 457 19.81 7.68 -5.47
N GLY A 458 19.84 6.88 -6.52
CA GLY A 458 19.79 7.36 -7.90
C GLY A 458 20.94 8.32 -8.23
N LYS A 459 20.67 9.26 -9.15
CA LYS A 459 21.66 10.26 -9.61
C LYS A 459 21.62 11.57 -8.79
N ASN A 460 20.49 11.86 -8.19
CA ASN A 460 20.25 13.11 -7.46
C ASN A 460 20.43 12.98 -5.95
N GLY A 461 20.61 11.77 -5.46
CA GLY A 461 20.77 11.45 -4.06
C GLY A 461 22.19 11.11 -3.67
N ILE A 462 22.36 10.78 -2.40
CA ILE A 462 23.58 10.33 -1.74
C ILE A 462 23.30 9.06 -0.95
N SER A 463 24.33 8.30 -0.63
CA SER A 463 24.24 7.15 0.26
C SER A 463 24.09 7.57 1.72
N LEU A 464 23.64 6.68 2.58
CA LEU A 464 23.55 6.90 4.02
C LEU A 464 24.93 7.20 4.61
N GLY A 465 25.95 6.43 4.20
CA GLY A 465 27.34 6.64 4.64
C GLY A 465 27.89 7.99 4.20
N GLU A 466 27.60 8.46 2.99
CA GLU A 466 27.98 9.80 2.52
C GLU A 466 27.28 10.88 3.31
N PHE A 467 26.00 10.73 3.62
CA PHE A 467 25.25 11.71 4.42
C PHE A 467 25.91 11.88 5.80
N TYR A 468 26.08 10.82 6.57
CA TYR A 468 26.60 10.91 7.93
C TYR A 468 28.09 11.31 8.00
N SER A 469 28.89 10.94 7.01
CA SER A 469 30.31 11.33 6.97
C SER A 469 30.55 12.77 6.51
N SER A 470 29.71 13.32 5.64
CA SER A 470 30.03 14.57 4.92
C SER A 470 28.98 15.67 5.06
N TYR A 471 27.67 15.34 5.10
CA TYR A 471 26.59 16.31 5.05
C TYR A 471 25.92 16.54 6.40
N ALA A 472 25.81 15.53 7.24
CA ALA A 472 25.07 15.60 8.48
C ALA A 472 25.49 16.78 9.37
N ASN A 473 26.77 17.04 9.53
CA ASN A 473 27.29 18.12 10.38
C ASN A 473 27.39 19.48 9.68
N THR A 474 27.28 19.52 8.35
CA THR A 474 27.51 20.74 7.55
C THR A 474 26.23 21.32 6.99
N GLU A 475 25.32 20.47 6.59
CA GLU A 475 24.06 20.85 5.96
C GLU A 475 22.83 20.50 6.78
N GLY A 476 22.80 19.35 7.41
CA GLY A 476 21.62 18.80 8.03
C GLY A 476 20.62 18.20 7.05
N SER A 477 19.49 17.79 7.56
CA SER A 477 18.38 17.33 6.75
C SER A 477 17.14 18.19 6.96
N ASN A 478 16.10 17.94 6.17
CA ASN A 478 14.79 18.58 6.29
C ASN A 478 13.97 18.08 7.48
N LEU A 479 14.50 17.16 8.26
CA LEU A 479 13.92 16.82 9.56
C LEU A 479 14.10 18.00 10.53
N ASP A 480 13.16 18.12 11.45
CA ASP A 480 12.93 19.26 12.30
C ASP A 480 14.17 19.86 12.95
N GLY A 481 14.18 21.21 13.03
CA GLY A 481 15.16 21.99 13.76
C GLY A 481 16.59 21.90 13.25
N GLY A 482 16.81 21.27 12.08
CA GLY A 482 18.15 20.96 11.63
C GLY A 482 18.86 20.02 12.61
N THR A 483 18.11 19.18 13.32
CA THR A 483 18.65 18.12 14.14
C THR A 483 19.26 17.09 13.24
N VAL A 484 20.44 17.39 12.88
CA VAL A 484 21.26 16.63 12.00
C VAL A 484 21.75 15.41 12.75
N GLY A 485 21.52 14.27 12.15
CA GLY A 485 22.03 13.03 12.66
C GLY A 485 21.50 12.79 14.07
N GLY A 486 20.23 12.44 14.17
CA GLY A 486 19.73 11.85 15.39
C GLY A 486 20.66 10.72 15.75
N LYS A 487 21.57 10.96 16.67
CA LYS A 487 22.30 9.85 17.29
C LYS A 487 21.34 9.18 18.24
N LYS A 488 21.54 7.87 18.43
CA LYS A 488 20.85 7.07 19.42
C LYS A 488 20.71 7.84 20.74
N GLY A 489 19.47 8.00 21.22
CA GLY A 489 19.17 8.78 22.42
C GLY A 489 18.93 10.29 22.23
N GLY A 490 18.85 10.79 20.99
CA GLY A 490 18.35 12.13 20.70
C GLY A 490 16.84 12.17 20.82
N SER A 491 16.31 12.50 22.01
CA SER A 491 14.88 12.77 22.18
C SER A 491 14.53 14.13 21.60
N VAL A 492 13.63 14.18 20.63
CA VAL A 492 12.88 15.40 20.32
C VAL A 492 11.92 15.61 21.48
N GLU A 493 12.05 16.72 22.23
CA GLU A 493 11.03 17.08 23.22
C GLU A 493 9.73 17.40 22.49
N ILE A 494 8.77 16.50 22.59
CA ILE A 494 7.42 16.66 22.03
C ILE A 494 6.63 17.50 23.01
N ASN A 495 6.91 18.80 23.08
CA ASN A 495 6.28 19.70 24.04
C ASN A 495 4.93 20.28 23.57
N ASP A 496 4.54 20.08 22.31
CA ASP A 496 3.40 20.75 21.70
C ASP A 496 2.17 19.84 21.48
N LEU A 497 2.22 18.59 21.89
CA LEU A 497 1.05 17.71 21.79
C LEU A 497 0.11 17.93 22.99
N PRO A 498 -1.22 17.88 22.80
CA PRO A 498 -2.15 17.98 23.88
C PRO A 498 -1.90 16.83 24.87
N LYS A 499 -1.39 17.18 26.05
CA LYS A 499 -1.32 16.21 27.14
C LYS A 499 -2.75 15.84 27.49
N GLN A 500 -3.08 14.57 27.39
CA GLN A 500 -4.35 14.10 27.93
C GLN A 500 -4.46 14.55 29.38
N ASP A 501 -5.45 15.39 29.65
CA ASP A 501 -5.72 15.87 31.03
C ASP A 501 -6.32 14.71 31.84
N THR A 502 -5.46 13.86 32.38
CA THR A 502 -5.84 12.75 33.24
C THR A 502 -6.40 13.25 34.61
N THR A 503 -6.51 14.57 34.77
CA THR A 503 -7.02 15.19 36.01
C THR A 503 -8.48 15.62 35.94
N LYS A 504 -9.18 15.43 34.81
CA LYS A 504 -10.62 15.63 34.78
C LYS A 504 -11.28 14.52 35.62
N PRO A 505 -11.90 14.82 36.75
CA PRO A 505 -12.70 13.84 37.45
C PRO A 505 -13.85 13.43 36.53
N VAL A 506 -14.05 12.15 36.35
CA VAL A 506 -15.29 11.62 35.79
C VAL A 506 -16.40 12.17 36.69
N THR A 507 -17.12 13.18 36.22
CA THR A 507 -18.31 13.65 36.89
C THR A 507 -19.35 12.56 36.71
N ASP A 508 -19.48 11.76 37.76
CA ASP A 508 -20.57 10.81 37.96
C ASP A 508 -21.90 11.59 38.03
N THR A 509 -22.57 11.72 36.89
CA THR A 509 -23.93 12.23 36.81
C THR A 509 -24.89 11.05 36.87
N THR A 510 -24.95 10.40 38.02
CA THR A 510 -26.12 9.58 38.41
C THR A 510 -27.27 10.52 38.82
N ALA A 511 -28.04 10.95 37.81
CA ALA A 511 -29.37 11.45 38.08
C ALA A 511 -30.36 10.26 38.13
N PRO A 512 -31.21 10.14 39.15
CA PRO A 512 -32.16 9.03 39.22
C PRO A 512 -33.21 9.16 38.12
N VAL A 513 -33.26 8.18 37.23
CA VAL A 513 -34.33 8.06 36.25
C VAL A 513 -35.60 7.61 36.95
N THR A 514 -36.52 8.53 37.11
CA THR A 514 -37.90 8.23 37.52
C THR A 514 -38.61 7.55 36.37
N SER A 515 -38.90 6.26 36.50
CA SER A 515 -39.65 5.50 35.52
C SER A 515 -41.11 5.95 35.50
N THR A 516 -41.52 6.63 34.46
CA THR A 516 -42.94 6.84 34.15
C THR A 516 -43.36 5.79 33.12
N THR A 517 -44.10 4.81 33.60
CA THR A 517 -44.71 3.78 32.75
C THR A 517 -45.85 4.41 31.97
N THR A 518 -45.66 4.60 30.66
CA THR A 518 -46.77 4.97 29.76
C THR A 518 -47.17 3.72 29.01
N THR A 519 -48.36 3.23 29.30
CA THR A 519 -49.01 2.11 28.62
C THR A 519 -49.41 2.57 27.25
N VAL A 520 -48.78 2.02 26.20
CA VAL A 520 -49.22 2.22 24.80
C VAL A 520 -50.14 1.07 24.43
N THR A 521 -51.36 1.38 24.18
CA THR A 521 -52.40 0.50 23.65
C THR A 521 -52.14 0.30 22.15
N THR A 522 -51.79 -0.92 21.76
CA THR A 522 -51.65 -1.31 20.35
C THR A 522 -53.02 -1.49 19.73
N THR A 523 -53.38 -0.62 18.80
CA THR A 523 -54.49 -0.83 17.86
C THR A 523 -53.92 -1.37 16.55
N THR A 524 -54.23 -2.63 16.28
CA THR A 524 -53.96 -3.30 15.02
C THR A 524 -54.87 -2.72 13.93
N ALA A 525 -54.31 -2.12 12.91
CA ALA A 525 -55.02 -1.78 11.67
C ALA A 525 -54.47 -2.66 10.54
N GLU A 526 -55.37 -3.41 9.95
CA GLU A 526 -55.21 -4.24 8.76
C GLU A 526 -54.90 -3.38 7.53
N PRO A 527 -54.00 -3.76 6.61
CA PRO A 527 -53.73 -2.96 5.42
C PRO A 527 -54.79 -3.24 4.33
N THR A 528 -55.49 -2.22 3.99
CA THR A 528 -56.38 -2.18 2.82
C THR A 528 -55.57 -2.15 1.53
N GLU A 529 -55.77 -3.13 0.66
CA GLU A 529 -55.29 -3.12 -0.72
C GLU A 529 -55.81 -1.92 -1.49
N THR A 530 -54.90 -1.06 -1.93
CA THR A 530 -55.21 -0.02 -2.91
C THR A 530 -54.62 -0.44 -4.25
N THR A 531 -55.48 -0.90 -5.12
CA THR A 531 -55.24 -1.06 -6.56
C THR A 531 -54.82 0.26 -7.18
N LYS A 532 -53.53 0.33 -7.60
CA LYS A 532 -53.05 1.44 -8.42
C LYS A 532 -53.31 1.16 -9.89
N SER A 533 -54.17 1.99 -10.45
CA SER A 533 -54.40 2.16 -11.88
C SER A 533 -53.09 2.38 -12.64
N GLU A 534 -52.83 1.55 -13.64
CA GLU A 534 -51.76 1.75 -14.61
C GLU A 534 -52.04 2.98 -15.47
N THR A 535 -51.27 4.04 -15.24
CA THR A 535 -51.19 5.15 -16.20
C THR A 535 -50.05 4.79 -17.16
N THR A 536 -50.39 4.45 -18.39
CA THR A 536 -49.48 4.23 -19.49
C THR A 536 -48.76 5.53 -19.85
N THR A 537 -47.57 5.71 -19.37
CA THR A 537 -46.63 6.73 -19.86
C THR A 537 -46.02 6.21 -21.18
N PRO A 538 -45.84 7.07 -22.21
CA PRO A 538 -45.25 6.64 -23.48
C PRO A 538 -43.86 6.07 -23.26
N ALA A 539 -43.55 4.97 -23.92
CA ALA A 539 -42.25 4.30 -23.83
C ALA A 539 -41.13 5.32 -24.15
N ARG A 540 -40.32 5.62 -23.15
CA ARG A 540 -39.10 6.44 -23.30
C ARG A 540 -38.14 5.68 -24.20
N GLN A 541 -37.66 6.34 -25.26
CA GLN A 541 -36.70 5.73 -26.19
C GLN A 541 -35.42 5.36 -25.42
N ALA A 542 -34.93 4.12 -25.58
CA ALA A 542 -33.77 3.65 -24.88
C ALA A 542 -32.54 4.51 -25.24
N LYS A 543 -31.87 5.03 -24.24
CA LYS A 543 -30.56 5.70 -24.39
C LYS A 543 -29.47 4.71 -24.02
N TRP A 544 -28.82 4.16 -25.03
CA TRP A 544 -27.81 3.13 -24.82
C TRP A 544 -26.66 3.64 -23.95
N GLY A 545 -26.27 2.85 -22.94
CA GLY A 545 -25.23 3.18 -21.99
C GLY A 545 -25.68 3.93 -20.74
N ASP A 546 -26.85 4.55 -20.74
CA ASP A 546 -27.41 5.35 -19.62
C ASP A 546 -28.09 4.41 -18.60
N ALA A 547 -27.30 3.83 -17.70
CA ALA A 547 -27.75 2.84 -16.73
C ALA A 547 -28.54 3.45 -15.57
N ASN A 548 -28.20 4.65 -15.16
CA ASN A 548 -28.78 5.38 -14.03
C ASN A 548 -29.95 6.27 -14.45
N GLU A 549 -30.23 6.39 -15.78
CA GLU A 549 -31.30 7.17 -16.39
C GLU A 549 -31.21 8.70 -16.12
N ASP A 550 -30.00 9.22 -15.89
CA ASP A 550 -29.79 10.66 -15.68
C ASP A 550 -29.72 11.47 -16.99
N GLY A 551 -29.73 10.78 -18.13
CA GLY A 551 -29.69 11.38 -19.46
C GLY A 551 -28.29 11.60 -20.01
N LYS A 552 -27.24 11.15 -19.33
CA LYS A 552 -25.85 11.13 -19.80
C LYS A 552 -25.36 9.70 -19.93
N VAL A 553 -24.21 9.51 -20.54
CA VAL A 553 -23.48 8.24 -20.53
C VAL A 553 -22.07 8.58 -20.09
N ASP A 554 -21.76 8.26 -18.85
CA ASP A 554 -20.48 8.59 -18.22
C ASP A 554 -19.99 7.46 -17.30
N VAL A 555 -18.94 7.74 -16.53
CA VAL A 555 -18.30 6.73 -15.68
C VAL A 555 -19.27 6.18 -14.63
N SER A 556 -20.25 6.96 -14.18
CA SER A 556 -21.24 6.50 -13.18
C SER A 556 -22.08 5.33 -13.69
N ASP A 557 -22.38 5.32 -15.00
CA ASP A 557 -23.11 4.21 -15.64
C ASP A 557 -22.25 2.94 -15.70
N ALA A 558 -20.99 3.08 -16.11
CA ALA A 558 -20.08 1.96 -16.19
C ALA A 558 -19.84 1.33 -14.80
N VAL A 559 -19.70 2.16 -13.77
CA VAL A 559 -19.57 1.72 -12.37
C VAL A 559 -20.84 1.03 -11.91
N LEU A 560 -22.02 1.62 -12.17
CA LEU A 560 -23.30 1.03 -11.77
C LEU A 560 -23.54 -0.33 -12.44
N VAL A 561 -23.20 -0.46 -13.73
CA VAL A 561 -23.29 -1.72 -14.47
C VAL A 561 -22.31 -2.76 -13.93
N SER A 562 -21.08 -2.36 -13.58
CA SER A 562 -20.08 -3.26 -13.00
C SER A 562 -20.53 -3.79 -11.64
N ARG A 563 -21.04 -2.92 -10.78
CA ARG A 563 -21.60 -3.31 -9.47
C ARG A 563 -22.80 -4.25 -9.60
N PHE A 564 -23.67 -3.99 -10.56
CA PHE A 564 -24.83 -4.86 -10.84
C PHE A 564 -24.39 -6.26 -11.30
N ILE A 565 -23.39 -6.36 -12.17
CA ILE A 565 -22.83 -7.63 -12.64
C ILE A 565 -22.13 -8.40 -11.47
N ALA A 566 -21.53 -7.66 -10.56
CA ALA A 566 -20.90 -8.22 -9.35
C ALA A 566 -21.93 -8.63 -8.27
N GLU A 567 -23.24 -8.60 -8.59
CA GLU A 567 -24.34 -8.94 -7.68
C GLU A 567 -24.40 -8.06 -6.40
N ASP A 568 -23.87 -6.82 -6.50
CA ASP A 568 -23.98 -5.84 -5.41
C ASP A 568 -25.46 -5.49 -5.18
N LYS A 569 -25.97 -5.89 -4.02
CA LYS A 569 -27.39 -5.70 -3.63
C LYS A 569 -27.80 -4.22 -3.53
N THR A 570 -26.84 -3.31 -3.48
CA THR A 570 -27.08 -1.87 -3.42
C THR A 570 -27.07 -1.22 -4.80
N ALA A 571 -26.59 -1.93 -5.83
CA ALA A 571 -26.62 -1.48 -7.22
C ALA A 571 -28.01 -1.63 -7.83
N ASN A 572 -28.89 -0.65 -7.58
CA ASN A 572 -30.26 -0.67 -8.09
C ASN A 572 -30.30 -0.12 -9.51
N ILE A 573 -30.42 -0.99 -10.51
CA ILE A 573 -30.70 -0.61 -11.89
C ILE A 573 -32.17 -0.92 -12.21
N THR A 574 -32.89 0.07 -12.65
CA THR A 574 -34.31 -0.09 -13.06
C THR A 574 -34.43 -1.02 -14.28
N ALA A 575 -35.59 -1.53 -14.55
CA ALA A 575 -35.82 -2.35 -15.75
C ALA A 575 -35.50 -1.59 -17.08
N GLN A 576 -35.63 -0.25 -17.10
CA GLN A 576 -35.20 0.55 -18.23
C GLN A 576 -33.70 0.76 -18.25
N GLY A 577 -33.08 1.05 -17.11
CA GLY A 577 -31.62 1.14 -16.98
C GLY A 577 -30.92 -0.15 -17.37
N GLN A 578 -31.48 -1.32 -17.03
CA GLN A 578 -30.95 -2.61 -17.49
C GLN A 578 -31.02 -2.78 -19.02
N LYS A 579 -32.09 -2.32 -19.63
CA LYS A 579 -32.18 -2.30 -21.11
C LYS A 579 -31.13 -1.37 -21.72
N ASN A 580 -30.99 -0.17 -21.18
CA ASN A 580 -29.98 0.79 -21.61
C ASN A 580 -28.54 0.24 -21.46
N SER A 581 -28.30 -0.51 -20.39
CA SER A 581 -27.00 -1.07 -20.07
C SER A 581 -26.60 -2.26 -20.94
N ASN A 582 -27.53 -2.97 -21.56
CA ASN A 582 -27.23 -4.17 -22.35
C ASN A 582 -26.73 -3.82 -23.76
N VAL A 583 -25.68 -3.02 -23.81
CA VAL A 583 -25.06 -2.53 -25.07
C VAL A 583 -24.23 -3.61 -25.79
N ALA A 584 -23.86 -4.69 -25.11
CA ALA A 584 -23.18 -5.83 -25.74
C ALA A 584 -24.13 -6.72 -26.56
N GLY A 585 -25.46 -6.58 -26.37
CA GLY A 585 -26.46 -7.38 -27.09
C GLY A 585 -26.49 -8.86 -26.69
N THR A 586 -26.04 -9.17 -25.49
CA THR A 586 -26.05 -10.52 -24.88
C THR A 586 -27.39 -10.78 -24.17
N PRO A 587 -27.76 -12.07 -23.89
CA PRO A 587 -29.01 -12.37 -23.17
C PRO A 587 -29.12 -11.74 -21.78
N SER A 588 -27.99 -11.42 -21.15
CA SER A 588 -27.88 -10.70 -19.88
C SER A 588 -26.79 -9.63 -19.97
N ILE A 589 -26.83 -8.65 -19.06
CA ILE A 589 -25.76 -7.65 -18.92
C ILE A 589 -24.49 -8.36 -18.44
N THR A 590 -23.36 -8.08 -19.08
CA THR A 590 -22.05 -8.69 -18.79
C THR A 590 -20.97 -7.62 -18.77
N SER A 591 -19.76 -8.00 -18.34
CA SER A 591 -18.58 -7.13 -18.39
C SER A 591 -18.28 -6.55 -19.78
N ALA A 592 -18.71 -7.25 -20.86
CA ALA A 592 -18.64 -6.72 -22.22
C ALA A 592 -19.48 -5.45 -22.39
N SER A 593 -20.60 -5.34 -21.69
CA SER A 593 -21.42 -4.10 -21.67
C SER A 593 -20.69 -2.96 -20.99
N THR A 594 -20.07 -3.21 -19.84
CA THR A 594 -19.23 -2.21 -19.14
C THR A 594 -18.08 -1.72 -20.02
N ILE A 595 -17.34 -2.66 -20.62
CA ILE A 595 -16.21 -2.32 -21.53
C ILE A 595 -16.69 -1.46 -22.71
N LYS A 596 -17.84 -1.79 -23.28
CA LYS A 596 -18.40 -1.03 -24.41
C LYS A 596 -18.82 0.38 -24.01
N ILE A 597 -19.40 0.56 -22.82
CA ILE A 597 -19.71 1.87 -22.25
C ILE A 597 -18.44 2.68 -22.02
N LEU A 598 -17.42 2.09 -21.42
CA LEU A 598 -16.13 2.75 -21.19
C LEU A 598 -15.43 3.16 -22.50
N ARG A 599 -15.49 2.33 -23.54
CA ARG A 599 -14.96 2.70 -24.87
C ARG A 599 -15.68 3.89 -25.49
N PHE A 600 -16.99 4.01 -25.28
CA PHE A 600 -17.76 5.17 -25.70
C PHE A 600 -17.36 6.43 -24.93
N ILE A 601 -17.23 6.35 -23.61
CA ILE A 601 -16.77 7.46 -22.74
C ILE A 601 -15.38 7.93 -23.16
N ALA A 602 -14.49 6.99 -23.46
CA ALA A 602 -13.14 7.26 -23.96
C ALA A 602 -13.11 7.77 -25.43
N LYS A 603 -14.25 7.94 -26.07
CA LYS A 603 -14.39 8.37 -27.49
C LYS A 603 -13.70 7.42 -28.49
N LEU A 604 -13.56 6.14 -28.12
CA LEU A 604 -13.01 5.09 -28.97
C LEU A 604 -14.06 4.44 -29.89
N ILE A 605 -15.34 4.65 -29.59
CA ILE A 605 -16.48 4.26 -30.40
C ILE A 605 -17.52 5.38 -30.43
N THR A 606 -18.35 5.40 -31.45
CA THR A 606 -19.44 6.37 -31.64
C THR A 606 -20.71 5.93 -30.88
N GLU A 607 -21.68 6.85 -30.72
CA GLU A 607 -22.97 6.53 -30.12
C GLU A 607 -23.75 5.46 -30.93
N GLU A 608 -23.57 5.44 -32.25
CA GLU A 608 -24.17 4.39 -33.09
C GLU A 608 -23.57 3.01 -32.83
N GLU A 609 -22.25 2.96 -32.62
CA GLU A 609 -21.54 1.73 -32.29
C GLU A 609 -21.82 1.25 -30.84
N LEU A 610 -22.23 2.15 -29.94
CA LEU A 610 -22.62 1.77 -28.57
C LEU A 610 -23.89 0.92 -28.53
N ALA A 611 -24.78 1.07 -29.52
CA ALA A 611 -26.02 0.29 -29.59
C ALA A 611 -25.75 -1.24 -29.68
N PRO A 612 -26.66 -2.10 -29.16
CA PRO A 612 -26.54 -3.55 -29.23
C PRO A 612 -26.48 -4.05 -30.70
N GLY A 613 -25.59 -5.01 -30.96
CA GLY A 613 -25.47 -5.65 -32.28
C GLY A 613 -24.67 -4.88 -33.33
N LYS A 614 -24.00 -3.83 -32.91
CA LYS A 614 -23.09 -3.04 -33.78
C LYS A 614 -21.64 -3.15 -33.31
#